data_9c75765dfe3b2e17e40659ffebec2826
#
_entry.id   9c75765dfe3b2e17e40659ffebec2826
#
_cell.length_a   1.000
_cell.length_b   1.000
_cell.length_c   1.000
_cell.angle_alpha   90.00
_cell.angle_beta   90.00
_cell.angle_gamma   90.00
#
_symmetry.space_group_name_H-M   'P 1'
#
loop_
_entity.id
_entity.type
_entity.pdbx_description
1 polymer ?
#
loop_
_entity_poly.entity_id
_entity_poly.type
_entity_poly.pdbx_seq_one_letter_code
_entity_poly.pdbx_strand_id
1 'polypeptide(L)'
;MLRSIQHNKLAPEGYIYATYGHPKYLKHAIASVVSLRRYDEERPVALVCEEKQKRILEENGLSGIFDVIHIMPPERASIVGFKHNIHEYLFFEKNLFLDSDIIWCKNPDSLWQSLRPYSFTITGTQISDNFFGGPKNIGILADILLRRRQRTLNHFGLTYLSRVQTGMIYAEDYNLTKRVAELASKMLDRKNETHFRSRTLEKGRSEESCEWSMAMAMSKLDIPVYPWLQGHNSPQLDYIADYTSHDPDFEYVVCTYYCDKLVYNLRGLKAKWIRKLLKNFFTIWPGKGDYLKTTPYCLHFGWYHQKQPFFEFAERTWKQLTKNIDQVKQSSVVFKRNRVE
;
A
#
# COMPACT_ATOMS: atom_id res chain seq x y z
N MET A 1 22.80 18.03 -3.12
CA MET A 1 21.81 17.86 -4.20
C MET A 1 20.35 17.75 -3.69
N LEU A 2 20.06 17.38 -2.43
CA LEU A 2 18.72 17.22 -1.86
C LEU A 2 17.99 18.55 -1.53
N ARG A 3 18.68 19.68 -1.43
CA ARG A 3 18.07 20.99 -1.11
C ARG A 3 17.31 21.67 -2.28
N SER A 4 17.48 21.20 -3.52
CA SER A 4 16.88 21.84 -4.71
C SER A 4 15.47 21.31 -5.06
N ILE A 5 15.03 20.20 -4.49
CA ILE A 5 13.72 19.58 -4.80
C ILE A 5 12.55 20.37 -4.14
N GLN A 6 12.85 21.17 -3.12
CA GLN A 6 11.80 21.91 -2.38
C GLN A 6 11.18 23.11 -3.16
N HIS A 7 11.75 23.54 -4.29
CA HIS A 7 11.34 24.79 -4.93
C HIS A 7 10.56 24.65 -6.25
N ASN A 8 10.56 23.47 -6.90
CA ASN A 8 9.77 23.24 -8.11
C ASN A 8 9.02 21.89 -8.00
N LYS A 9 7.78 21.95 -7.55
CA LYS A 9 6.88 20.81 -7.62
C LYS A 9 6.53 20.52 -9.08
N LEU A 10 6.59 19.25 -9.46
CA LEU A 10 6.43 18.83 -10.86
C LEU A 10 4.98 18.88 -11.34
N ALA A 11 4.01 18.76 -10.42
CA ALA A 11 2.58 18.85 -10.70
C ALA A 11 1.77 19.10 -9.40
N PRO A 12 0.49 19.52 -9.51
CA PRO A 12 -0.37 19.71 -8.34
C PRO A 12 -0.68 18.43 -7.57
N GLU A 13 -0.87 17.30 -8.26
CA GLU A 13 -1.21 15.99 -7.69
C GLU A 13 -0.42 14.91 -8.42
N GLY A 14 0.02 13.85 -7.72
CA GLY A 14 0.67 12.72 -8.38
C GLY A 14 0.89 11.52 -7.46
N TYR A 15 1.19 10.39 -8.10
CA TYR A 15 1.34 9.09 -7.46
C TYR A 15 2.81 8.74 -7.32
N ILE A 16 3.18 8.08 -6.21
CA ILE A 16 4.55 7.67 -5.94
C ILE A 16 4.57 6.19 -5.56
N TYR A 17 5.30 5.42 -6.33
CA TYR A 17 5.60 4.03 -6.03
C TYR A 17 7.05 3.89 -5.61
N ALA A 18 7.33 2.95 -4.70
CA ALA A 18 8.69 2.58 -4.35
C ALA A 18 8.93 1.10 -4.60
N THR A 19 10.08 0.79 -5.21
CA THR A 19 10.48 -0.60 -5.47
C THR A 19 11.96 -0.79 -5.15
N TYR A 20 12.27 -1.87 -4.44
CA TYR A 20 13.62 -2.25 -4.07
C TYR A 20 13.71 -3.78 -3.88
N GLY A 21 14.93 -4.29 -3.73
CA GLY A 21 15.16 -5.70 -3.53
C GLY A 21 14.88 -6.53 -4.78
N HIS A 22 13.93 -7.44 -4.75
CA HIS A 22 13.68 -8.39 -5.84
C HIS A 22 12.98 -7.73 -7.04
N PRO A 23 13.40 -8.01 -8.31
CA PRO A 23 12.80 -7.43 -9.52
C PRO A 23 11.29 -7.62 -9.68
N LYS A 24 10.70 -8.63 -9.04
CA LYS A 24 9.24 -8.83 -9.04
C LYS A 24 8.46 -7.59 -8.56
N TYR A 25 9.03 -6.80 -7.62
CA TYR A 25 8.36 -5.61 -7.10
C TYR A 25 8.24 -4.51 -8.17
N LEU A 26 9.21 -4.45 -9.10
CA LEU A 26 9.10 -3.59 -10.26
C LEU A 26 7.95 -4.02 -11.18
N LYS A 27 7.82 -5.32 -11.48
CA LYS A 27 6.69 -5.85 -12.25
C LYS A 27 5.35 -5.56 -11.57
N HIS A 28 5.30 -5.64 -10.24
CA HIS A 28 4.12 -5.30 -9.44
C HIS A 28 3.75 -3.82 -9.60
N ALA A 29 4.73 -2.91 -9.46
CA ALA A 29 4.50 -1.47 -9.63
C ALA A 29 4.00 -1.14 -11.05
N ILE A 30 4.59 -1.75 -12.08
CA ILE A 30 4.14 -1.61 -13.47
C ILE A 30 2.70 -2.07 -13.64
N ALA A 31 2.33 -3.24 -13.11
CA ALA A 31 0.97 -3.75 -13.15
C ALA A 31 -0.03 -2.80 -12.44
N SER A 32 0.38 -2.24 -11.30
CA SER A 32 -0.41 -1.25 -10.58
C SER A 32 -0.61 0.01 -11.42
N VAL A 33 0.45 0.55 -12.03
CA VAL A 33 0.37 1.74 -12.90
C VAL A 33 -0.49 1.48 -14.12
N VAL A 34 -0.36 0.31 -14.76
CA VAL A 34 -1.22 -0.07 -15.90
C VAL A 34 -2.70 -0.10 -15.50
N SER A 35 -3.02 -0.62 -14.30
CA SER A 35 -4.40 -0.59 -13.81
C SER A 35 -4.86 0.84 -13.49
N LEU A 36 -3.99 1.72 -12.99
CA LEU A 36 -4.27 3.14 -12.74
C LEU A 36 -4.60 3.87 -14.05
N ARG A 37 -3.77 3.68 -15.08
CA ARG A 37 -3.89 4.38 -16.37
C ARG A 37 -5.19 4.07 -17.14
N ARG A 38 -5.97 3.07 -16.70
CA ARG A 38 -7.35 2.85 -17.20
C ARG A 38 -8.33 3.93 -16.75
N TYR A 39 -8.00 4.65 -15.66
CA TYR A 39 -8.91 5.59 -14.99
C TYR A 39 -8.32 6.98 -14.84
N ASP A 40 -7.01 7.13 -14.87
CA ASP A 40 -6.29 8.39 -14.68
C ASP A 40 -5.05 8.43 -15.59
N GLU A 41 -5.17 9.12 -16.70
CA GLU A 41 -4.10 9.30 -17.68
C GLU A 41 -3.28 10.59 -17.40
N GLU A 42 -3.82 11.52 -16.61
CA GLU A 42 -3.29 12.88 -16.49
C GLU A 42 -2.30 13.05 -15.34
N ARG A 43 -2.62 12.50 -14.15
CA ARG A 43 -1.74 12.69 -12.99
C ARG A 43 -0.43 11.92 -13.14
N PRO A 44 0.73 12.59 -12.96
CA PRO A 44 2.01 11.95 -13.12
C PRO A 44 2.25 10.86 -12.07
N VAL A 45 3.04 9.87 -12.47
CA VAL A 45 3.48 8.76 -11.64
C VAL A 45 4.99 8.78 -11.50
N ALA A 46 5.47 8.85 -10.26
CA ALA A 46 6.87 8.74 -9.92
C ALA A 46 7.21 7.33 -9.43
N LEU A 47 8.37 6.82 -9.85
CA LEU A 47 8.99 5.62 -9.32
C LEU A 47 10.25 5.98 -8.54
N VAL A 48 10.32 5.58 -7.29
CA VAL A 48 11.53 5.60 -6.47
C VAL A 48 12.09 4.19 -6.43
N CYS A 49 13.27 3.94 -7.02
CA CYS A 49 13.77 2.59 -7.18
C CYS A 49 15.31 2.51 -7.06
N GLU A 50 15.83 1.28 -6.91
CA GLU A 50 17.26 1.03 -6.99
C GLU A 50 17.75 1.12 -8.45
N GLU A 51 19.02 1.44 -8.63
CA GLU A 51 19.68 1.55 -9.94
C GLU A 51 19.49 0.30 -10.81
N LYS A 52 19.56 -0.89 -10.21
CA LYS A 52 19.34 -2.15 -10.93
C LYS A 52 17.94 -2.26 -11.54
N GLN A 53 16.91 -1.70 -10.88
CA GLN A 53 15.54 -1.73 -11.37
C GLN A 53 15.31 -0.70 -12.47
N LYS A 54 15.98 0.46 -12.40
CA LYS A 54 16.00 1.42 -13.50
C LYS A 54 16.60 0.80 -14.76
N ARG A 55 17.74 0.10 -14.64
CA ARG A 55 18.34 -0.62 -15.77
C ARG A 55 17.39 -1.65 -16.41
N ILE A 56 16.65 -2.42 -15.60
CA ILE A 56 15.65 -3.35 -16.11
C ILE A 56 14.56 -2.62 -16.92
N LEU A 57 14.12 -1.43 -16.49
CA LEU A 57 13.18 -0.61 -17.27
C LEU A 57 13.77 -0.17 -18.61
N GLU A 58 15.01 0.34 -18.59
CA GLU A 58 15.71 0.81 -19.79
C GLU A 58 15.95 -0.32 -20.78
N GLU A 59 16.46 -1.46 -20.33
CA GLU A 59 16.73 -2.65 -21.17
C GLU A 59 15.46 -3.17 -21.85
N ASN A 60 14.32 -3.10 -21.17
CA ASN A 60 13.01 -3.54 -21.69
C ASN A 60 12.22 -2.41 -22.35
N GLY A 61 12.75 -1.18 -22.47
CA GLY A 61 12.08 -0.04 -23.09
C GLY A 61 10.84 0.46 -22.32
N LEU A 62 10.75 0.16 -21.03
CA LEU A 62 9.57 0.42 -20.19
C LEU A 62 9.69 1.70 -19.33
N SER A 63 10.75 2.49 -19.51
CA SER A 63 10.97 3.72 -18.72
C SER A 63 9.83 4.72 -18.84
N GLY A 64 9.16 4.77 -20.01
CA GLY A 64 8.03 5.68 -20.27
C GLY A 64 6.73 5.34 -19.53
N ILE A 65 6.68 4.25 -18.75
CA ILE A 65 5.53 3.94 -17.87
C ILE A 65 5.44 4.91 -16.70
N PHE A 66 6.58 5.44 -16.28
CA PHE A 66 6.69 6.40 -15.18
C PHE A 66 7.13 7.76 -15.72
N ASP A 67 6.48 8.83 -15.25
CA ASP A 67 6.80 10.20 -15.63
C ASP A 67 8.09 10.68 -14.95
N VAL A 68 8.39 10.13 -13.77
CA VAL A 68 9.59 10.44 -12.97
C VAL A 68 10.21 9.14 -12.48
N ILE A 69 11.52 8.96 -12.67
CA ILE A 69 12.29 7.87 -12.09
C ILE A 69 13.38 8.48 -11.20
N HIS A 70 13.32 8.19 -9.91
CA HIS A 70 14.26 8.66 -8.90
C HIS A 70 15.04 7.49 -8.30
N ILE A 71 16.36 7.60 -8.23
CA ILE A 71 17.20 6.55 -7.65
C ILE A 71 17.20 6.67 -6.14
N MET A 72 16.78 5.60 -5.49
CA MET A 72 16.76 5.47 -4.04
C MET A 72 18.18 5.22 -3.52
N PRO A 73 18.66 5.97 -2.51
CA PRO A 73 19.90 5.66 -1.82
C PRO A 73 19.84 4.26 -1.18
N PRO A 74 20.94 3.48 -1.20
CA PRO A 74 20.94 2.10 -0.70
C PRO A 74 20.44 1.94 0.74
N GLU A 75 20.76 2.91 1.61
CA GLU A 75 20.33 2.93 3.01
C GLU A 75 18.80 3.12 3.18
N ARG A 76 18.11 3.57 2.13
CA ARG A 76 16.65 3.72 2.09
C ARG A 76 15.93 2.50 1.51
N ALA A 77 16.67 1.54 0.97
CA ALA A 77 16.10 0.39 0.24
C ALA A 77 15.52 -0.69 1.17
N SER A 78 14.60 -0.29 2.03
CA SER A 78 13.82 -1.14 2.95
C SER A 78 12.44 -0.53 3.23
N ILE A 79 11.51 -1.30 3.80
CA ILE A 79 10.17 -0.78 4.17
C ILE A 79 10.30 0.42 5.10
N VAL A 80 11.07 0.27 6.16
CA VAL A 80 11.29 1.34 7.14
C VAL A 80 12.15 2.44 6.52
N GLY A 81 13.22 2.09 5.82
CA GLY A 81 14.12 3.04 5.17
C GLY A 81 13.41 3.99 4.23
N PHE A 82 12.46 3.49 3.43
CA PHE A 82 11.64 4.33 2.57
C PHE A 82 10.53 5.06 3.34
N LYS A 83 9.67 4.32 4.05
CA LYS A 83 8.45 4.90 4.65
C LYS A 83 8.73 5.87 5.80
N HIS A 84 9.83 5.72 6.55
CA HIS A 84 10.26 6.70 7.55
C HIS A 84 11.06 7.87 6.95
N ASN A 85 11.19 7.96 5.63
CA ASN A 85 11.86 9.05 4.95
C ASN A 85 11.07 9.58 3.74
N ILE A 86 9.76 9.33 3.68
CA ILE A 86 8.90 9.75 2.56
C ILE A 86 8.91 11.25 2.31
N HIS A 87 9.24 12.06 3.30
CA HIS A 87 9.40 13.51 3.15
C HIS A 87 10.51 13.90 2.17
N GLU A 88 11.46 13.00 1.89
CA GLU A 88 12.52 13.20 0.88
C GLU A 88 12.00 13.04 -0.56
N TYR A 89 10.79 12.46 -0.75
CA TYR A 89 10.22 12.09 -2.04
C TYR A 89 8.90 12.80 -2.37
N LEU A 90 8.66 13.97 -1.82
CA LEU A 90 7.48 14.78 -2.14
C LEU A 90 7.69 15.51 -3.48
N PHE A 91 7.52 14.81 -4.60
CA PHE A 91 7.74 15.36 -5.95
C PHE A 91 6.64 16.33 -6.40
N PHE A 92 5.43 16.15 -5.89
CA PHE A 92 4.25 16.90 -6.27
C PHE A 92 3.80 17.82 -5.13
N GLU A 93 2.87 18.74 -5.38
CA GLU A 93 2.27 19.51 -4.29
C GLU A 93 1.54 18.57 -3.34
N LYS A 94 0.72 17.66 -3.90
CA LYS A 94 0.02 16.58 -3.18
C LYS A 94 0.50 15.23 -3.67
N ASN A 95 0.92 14.38 -2.76
CA ASN A 95 1.58 13.13 -3.07
C ASN A 95 0.79 11.96 -2.51
N LEU A 96 0.48 10.97 -3.34
CA LEU A 96 -0.13 9.72 -2.92
C LEU A 96 0.87 8.59 -3.07
N PHE A 97 1.49 8.18 -1.96
CA PHE A 97 2.40 7.04 -1.89
C PHE A 97 1.63 5.74 -1.86
N LEU A 98 2.05 4.79 -2.68
CA LEU A 98 1.35 3.52 -2.91
C LEU A 98 2.32 2.34 -2.80
N ASP A 99 1.85 1.25 -2.20
CA ASP A 99 2.53 -0.03 -2.29
C ASP A 99 2.44 -0.57 -3.72
N SER A 100 3.44 -1.33 -4.15
CA SER A 100 3.50 -1.87 -5.50
C SER A 100 2.45 -2.96 -5.80
N ASP A 101 1.85 -3.54 -4.77
CA ASP A 101 0.87 -4.64 -4.87
C ASP A 101 -0.59 -4.16 -4.73
N ILE A 102 -0.89 -3.06 -5.41
CA ILE A 102 -2.21 -2.43 -5.49
C ILE A 102 -2.75 -2.53 -6.92
N ILE A 103 -4.04 -2.81 -7.05
CA ILE A 103 -4.80 -2.71 -8.32
C ILE A 103 -5.85 -1.62 -8.18
N TRP A 104 -5.86 -0.69 -9.12
CA TRP A 104 -6.89 0.34 -9.22
C TRP A 104 -8.18 -0.24 -9.83
N CYS A 105 -9.34 0.12 -9.24
CA CYS A 105 -10.63 -0.47 -9.60
C CYS A 105 -11.64 0.56 -10.07
N LYS A 106 -11.35 1.86 -9.96
CA LYS A 106 -12.20 2.96 -10.45
C LYS A 106 -11.45 4.28 -10.49
N ASN A 107 -12.07 5.30 -11.14
CA ASN A 107 -11.54 6.65 -11.26
C ASN A 107 -11.25 7.27 -9.88
N PRO A 108 -10.03 7.81 -9.66
CA PRO A 108 -9.57 8.32 -8.37
C PRO A 108 -9.96 9.78 -8.06
N ASP A 109 -10.64 10.51 -8.92
CA ASP A 109 -10.92 11.94 -8.72
C ASP A 109 -11.61 12.25 -7.40
N SER A 110 -12.64 11.47 -7.05
CA SER A 110 -13.34 11.64 -5.77
C SER A 110 -12.45 11.27 -4.57
N LEU A 111 -11.47 10.36 -4.73
CA LEU A 111 -10.47 10.07 -3.70
C LEU A 111 -9.60 11.30 -3.47
N TRP A 112 -9.06 11.90 -4.53
CA TRP A 112 -8.24 13.11 -4.43
C TRP A 112 -9.01 14.28 -3.79
N GLN A 113 -10.29 14.46 -4.16
CA GLN A 113 -11.15 15.48 -3.53
C GLN A 113 -11.31 15.22 -2.03
N SER A 114 -11.52 13.98 -1.63
CA SER A 114 -11.73 13.60 -0.21
C SER A 114 -10.44 13.65 0.63
N LEU A 115 -9.28 13.64 0.00
CA LEU A 115 -7.98 13.81 0.67
C LEU A 115 -7.61 15.28 0.92
N ARG A 116 -8.23 16.24 0.26
CA ARG A 116 -7.91 17.68 0.39
C ARG A 116 -7.92 18.25 1.81
N PRO A 117 -8.77 17.78 2.76
CA PRO A 117 -8.74 18.28 4.13
C PRO A 117 -7.51 17.87 4.94
N TYR A 118 -6.67 16.97 4.42
CA TYR A 118 -5.52 16.43 5.13
C TYR A 118 -4.22 17.02 4.61
N SER A 119 -3.33 17.44 5.51
CA SER A 119 -1.94 17.77 5.15
C SER A 119 -1.06 16.53 5.15
N PHE A 120 -1.46 15.50 5.94
CA PHE A 120 -0.88 14.16 5.99
C PHE A 120 -1.93 13.19 6.52
N THR A 121 -2.02 12.01 5.91
CA THR A 121 -2.83 10.92 6.48
C THR A 121 -2.41 9.56 5.91
N ILE A 122 -2.77 8.50 6.63
CA ILE A 122 -2.60 7.10 6.20
C ILE A 122 -3.97 6.42 6.25
N THR A 123 -4.25 5.57 5.29
CA THR A 123 -5.50 4.81 5.30
C THR A 123 -5.56 3.84 6.47
N GLY A 124 -6.73 3.71 7.08
CA GLY A 124 -6.87 2.84 8.24
C GLY A 124 -8.22 2.91 8.93
N THR A 125 -8.23 2.53 10.19
CA THR A 125 -9.36 2.70 11.11
C THR A 125 -8.94 3.51 12.33
N GLN A 126 -9.85 4.30 12.88
CA GLN A 126 -9.55 5.17 14.02
C GLN A 126 -9.09 4.40 15.25
N ILE A 127 -9.57 3.16 15.42
CA ILE A 127 -9.23 2.32 16.57
C ILE A 127 -8.59 1.04 16.05
N SER A 128 -7.39 0.72 16.54
CA SER A 128 -6.75 -0.55 16.25
C SER A 128 -7.46 -1.70 16.99
N ASP A 129 -7.55 -2.86 16.32
CA ASP A 129 -7.98 -4.09 16.97
C ASP A 129 -6.82 -4.71 17.80
N ASN A 130 -7.12 -5.76 18.57
CA ASN A 130 -6.12 -6.44 19.40
C ASN A 130 -5.07 -7.21 18.58
N PHE A 131 -5.26 -7.35 17.27
CA PHE A 131 -4.32 -8.03 16.38
C PHE A 131 -3.31 -7.08 15.74
N PHE A 132 -3.52 -5.77 15.86
CA PHE A 132 -2.67 -4.78 15.23
C PHE A 132 -1.30 -4.72 15.89
N GLY A 133 -0.27 -5.17 15.16
CA GLY A 133 1.13 -5.11 15.58
C GLY A 133 1.50 -5.93 16.83
N GLY A 134 0.51 -6.50 17.52
CA GLY A 134 0.71 -7.27 18.75
C GLY A 134 1.04 -8.75 18.49
N PRO A 135 1.12 -9.55 19.57
CA PRO A 135 1.34 -10.99 19.49
C PRO A 135 0.16 -11.66 18.76
N LYS A 136 0.44 -12.85 18.21
CA LYS A 136 -0.56 -13.67 17.50
C LYS A 136 -0.97 -14.86 18.36
N ASN A 137 -2.14 -15.47 18.04
CA ASN A 137 -2.70 -16.65 18.71
C ASN A 137 -2.95 -16.40 20.21
N ILE A 138 -2.61 -17.35 21.07
CA ILE A 138 -2.80 -17.31 22.52
C ILE A 138 -2.12 -16.09 23.17
N GLY A 139 -1.04 -15.58 22.58
CA GLY A 139 -0.37 -14.37 23.06
C GLY A 139 -1.26 -13.14 23.14
N ILE A 140 -2.33 -13.09 22.33
CA ILE A 140 -3.32 -11.99 22.37
C ILE A 140 -4.07 -11.98 23.69
N LEU A 141 -4.44 -13.14 24.23
CA LEU A 141 -5.13 -13.24 25.52
C LEU A 141 -4.25 -12.69 26.66
N ALA A 142 -2.96 -13.05 26.65
CA ALA A 142 -2.00 -12.51 27.62
C ALA A 142 -1.87 -10.98 27.48
N ASP A 143 -1.88 -10.48 26.25
CA ASP A 143 -1.80 -9.04 25.96
C ASP A 143 -2.99 -8.26 26.51
N ILE A 144 -4.19 -8.83 26.34
CA ILE A 144 -5.45 -8.27 26.86
C ILE A 144 -5.47 -8.32 28.37
N LEU A 145 -5.21 -9.50 28.98
CA LEU A 145 -5.25 -9.70 30.43
C LEU A 145 -4.24 -8.83 31.15
N LEU A 146 -3.02 -8.70 30.61
CA LEU A 146 -1.96 -7.87 31.19
C LEU A 146 -2.06 -6.39 30.79
N ARG A 147 -3.07 -6.00 30.02
CA ARG A 147 -3.29 -4.64 29.53
C ARG A 147 -2.03 -4.02 28.89
N ARG A 148 -1.22 -4.81 28.18
CA ARG A 148 0.07 -4.39 27.63
C ARG A 148 -0.07 -3.22 26.67
N ARG A 149 -1.09 -3.24 25.84
CA ARG A 149 -1.41 -2.15 24.92
C ARG A 149 -1.66 -0.84 25.68
N GLN A 150 -2.47 -0.87 26.74
CA GLN A 150 -2.73 0.32 27.53
C GLN A 150 -1.46 0.84 28.23
N ARG A 151 -0.59 -0.06 28.70
CA ARG A 151 0.72 0.33 29.25
C ARG A 151 1.58 1.03 28.20
N THR A 152 1.63 0.53 26.96
CA THR A 152 2.34 1.19 25.85
C THR A 152 1.77 2.59 25.62
N LEU A 153 0.44 2.74 25.49
CA LEU A 153 -0.18 4.05 25.30
C LEU A 153 0.19 5.02 26.41
N ASN A 154 0.06 4.62 27.68
CA ASN A 154 0.38 5.44 28.82
C ASN A 154 1.88 5.81 28.86
N HIS A 155 2.76 4.85 28.57
CA HIS A 155 4.21 5.06 28.58
C HIS A 155 4.66 6.11 27.54
N PHE A 156 4.04 6.09 26.35
CA PHE A 156 4.35 7.07 25.30
C PHE A 156 3.46 8.32 25.36
N GLY A 157 2.55 8.43 26.33
CA GLY A 157 1.61 9.54 26.46
C GLY A 157 0.69 9.67 25.25
N LEU A 158 0.12 8.53 24.81
CA LEU A 158 -0.82 8.43 23.71
C LEU A 158 -2.23 8.20 24.26
N THR A 159 -3.22 8.90 23.72
CA THR A 159 -4.63 8.74 24.12
C THR A 159 -5.32 7.61 23.35
N TYR A 160 -4.86 7.31 22.15
CA TYR A 160 -5.41 6.27 21.28
C TYR A 160 -4.32 5.64 20.42
N LEU A 161 -4.66 4.55 19.75
CA LEU A 161 -3.83 3.94 18.73
C LEU A 161 -4.73 3.64 17.52
N SER A 162 -4.44 4.27 16.41
CA SER A 162 -5.08 3.96 15.13
C SER A 162 -4.53 2.66 14.56
N ARG A 163 -5.35 1.95 13.80
CA ARG A 163 -4.86 0.92 12.90
C ARG A 163 -4.63 1.56 11.54
N VAL A 164 -3.38 1.68 11.14
CA VAL A 164 -3.01 2.17 9.81
C VAL A 164 -2.56 1.04 8.89
N GLN A 165 -2.70 1.28 7.61
CA GLN A 165 -2.22 0.40 6.56
C GLN A 165 -1.45 1.26 5.57
N THR A 166 -0.14 1.14 5.61
CA THR A 166 0.79 2.03 4.88
C THR A 166 0.88 1.76 3.37
N GLY A 167 -0.01 0.94 2.83
CA GLY A 167 -0.13 0.74 1.39
C GLY A 167 -0.66 1.97 0.63
N MET A 168 -1.26 2.92 1.36
CA MET A 168 -1.67 4.21 0.81
C MET A 168 -1.41 5.31 1.86
N ILE A 169 -0.50 6.25 1.54
CA ILE A 169 -0.14 7.38 2.39
C ILE A 169 -0.31 8.66 1.58
N TYR A 170 -1.06 9.62 2.10
CA TYR A 170 -1.19 10.95 1.51
C TYR A 170 -0.32 11.95 2.27
N ALA A 171 0.40 12.80 1.55
CA ALA A 171 1.24 13.84 2.12
C ALA A 171 1.36 15.07 1.20
N GLU A 172 1.15 16.27 1.75
CA GLU A 172 1.39 17.55 1.06
C GLU A 172 2.33 18.47 1.85
N ASP A 173 2.20 18.49 3.18
CA ASP A 173 3.05 19.33 4.03
C ASP A 173 4.38 18.64 4.33
N TYR A 174 5.48 19.24 3.87
CA TYR A 174 6.83 18.71 4.08
C TYR A 174 7.20 18.64 5.56
N ASN A 175 6.91 19.69 6.33
CA ASN A 175 7.34 19.77 7.73
C ASN A 175 6.56 18.76 8.59
N LEU A 176 5.25 18.65 8.37
CA LEU A 176 4.43 17.67 9.05
C LEU A 176 4.85 16.24 8.69
N THR A 177 5.05 15.96 7.38
CA THR A 177 5.50 14.65 6.90
C THR A 177 6.84 14.26 7.52
N LYS A 178 7.79 15.19 7.57
CA LYS A 178 9.09 15.00 8.21
C LYS A 178 8.95 14.71 9.71
N ARG A 179 8.13 15.49 10.42
CA ARG A 179 7.88 15.25 11.85
C ARG A 179 7.28 13.88 12.12
N VAL A 180 6.32 13.44 11.30
CA VAL A 180 5.74 12.08 11.40
C VAL A 180 6.81 11.03 11.18
N ALA A 181 7.61 11.16 10.12
CA ALA A 181 8.67 10.22 9.76
C ALA A 181 9.75 10.11 10.85
N GLU A 182 10.26 11.24 11.35
CA GLU A 182 11.25 11.28 12.43
C GLU A 182 10.70 10.69 13.74
N LEU A 183 9.44 11.00 14.07
CA LEU A 183 8.82 10.48 15.28
C LEU A 183 8.54 8.98 15.16
N ALA A 184 8.11 8.49 13.99
CA ALA A 184 7.95 7.07 13.74
C ALA A 184 9.27 6.30 13.86
N SER A 185 10.38 6.89 13.38
CA SER A 185 11.71 6.33 13.56
C SER A 185 12.08 6.21 15.03
N LYS A 186 11.92 7.29 15.82
CA LYS A 186 12.14 7.30 17.26
C LYS A 186 11.28 6.27 18.01
N MET A 187 10.02 6.08 17.60
CA MET A 187 9.16 5.05 18.17
C MET A 187 9.68 3.64 17.84
N LEU A 188 10.17 3.43 16.63
CA LEU A 188 10.75 2.15 16.22
C LEU A 188 12.03 1.81 17.00
N ASP A 189 12.91 2.77 17.24
CA ASP A 189 14.12 2.59 18.05
C ASP A 189 13.80 2.15 19.49
N ARG A 190 12.66 2.59 19.99
CA ARG A 190 12.13 2.26 21.32
C ARG A 190 11.15 1.06 21.31
N LYS A 191 11.20 0.20 20.30
CA LYS A 191 10.29 -0.95 20.14
C LYS A 191 10.21 -1.83 21.39
N ASN A 192 11.32 -2.06 22.06
CA ASN A 192 11.38 -2.90 23.27
C ASN A 192 10.57 -2.35 24.45
N GLU A 193 10.19 -1.09 24.44
CA GLU A 193 9.33 -0.44 25.43
C GLU A 193 7.83 -0.56 25.06
N THR A 194 7.53 -1.22 23.96
CA THR A 194 6.17 -1.38 23.43
C THR A 194 5.67 -2.82 23.58
N HIS A 195 4.37 -3.03 23.37
CA HIS A 195 3.77 -4.36 23.27
C HIS A 195 3.84 -4.95 21.87
N PHE A 196 4.37 -4.20 20.89
CA PHE A 196 4.43 -4.65 19.50
C PHE A 196 5.46 -5.74 19.30
N ARG A 197 5.07 -6.77 18.57
CA ARG A 197 5.95 -7.87 18.21
C ARG A 197 6.80 -7.52 16.98
N SER A 198 8.09 -7.87 17.03
CA SER A 198 8.94 -7.74 15.87
C SER A 198 8.44 -8.59 14.71
N ARG A 199 8.33 -7.99 13.55
CA ARG A 199 7.96 -8.69 12.31
C ARG A 199 9.07 -9.62 11.84
N THR A 200 10.32 -9.35 12.18
CA THR A 200 11.48 -10.19 11.85
C THR A 200 11.45 -11.55 12.54
N LEU A 201 10.63 -11.71 13.58
CA LEU A 201 10.37 -13.02 14.22
C LEU A 201 9.45 -13.92 13.38
N GLU A 202 8.82 -13.39 12.32
CA GLU A 202 7.99 -14.16 11.43
C GLU A 202 8.83 -14.85 10.34
N LYS A 203 8.59 -16.13 10.10
CA LYS A 203 9.33 -16.89 9.07
C LYS A 203 9.27 -16.18 7.70
N GLY A 204 10.43 -15.93 7.11
CA GLY A 204 10.56 -15.31 5.81
C GLY A 204 10.42 -13.78 5.81
N ARG A 205 10.50 -13.14 6.99
CA ARG A 205 10.54 -11.68 7.13
C ARG A 205 11.92 -11.23 7.59
N SER A 206 12.52 -10.32 6.83
CA SER A 206 13.82 -9.70 7.14
C SER A 206 13.71 -8.27 7.64
N GLU A 207 12.51 -7.67 7.51
CA GLU A 207 12.31 -6.26 7.80
C GLU A 207 11.19 -6.04 8.82
N GLU A 208 11.31 -4.96 9.60
CA GLU A 208 10.30 -4.52 10.55
C GLU A 208 9.07 -3.92 9.85
N SER A 209 7.95 -3.88 10.56
CA SER A 209 6.76 -3.16 10.12
C SER A 209 6.88 -1.68 10.50
N CYS A 210 6.58 -0.80 9.56
CA CYS A 210 6.48 0.63 9.81
C CYS A 210 5.08 1.04 10.31
N GLU A 211 4.07 0.17 10.21
CA GLU A 211 2.67 0.56 10.46
C GLU A 211 2.42 1.03 11.89
N TRP A 212 2.86 0.25 12.90
CA TRP A 212 2.60 0.60 14.27
C TRP A 212 3.37 1.86 14.73
N SER A 213 4.61 2.05 14.24
CA SER A 213 5.41 3.23 14.56
C SER A 213 4.83 4.50 13.91
N MET A 214 4.35 4.40 12.68
CA MET A 214 3.61 5.47 12.01
C MET A 214 2.28 5.78 12.74
N ALA A 215 1.53 4.76 13.16
CA ALA A 215 0.30 4.93 13.93
C ALA A 215 0.55 5.66 15.26
N MET A 216 1.62 5.30 15.99
CA MET A 216 2.01 6.00 17.22
C MET A 216 2.42 7.45 16.95
N ALA A 217 3.17 7.70 15.88
CA ALA A 217 3.57 9.05 15.48
C ALA A 217 2.35 9.91 15.13
N MET A 218 1.40 9.38 14.36
CA MET A 218 0.16 10.07 14.04
C MET A 218 -0.66 10.37 15.29
N SER A 219 -0.81 9.38 16.19
CA SER A 219 -1.51 9.60 17.47
C SER A 219 -0.85 10.69 18.32
N LYS A 220 0.50 10.72 18.37
CA LYS A 220 1.24 11.75 19.11
C LYS A 220 1.08 13.16 18.56
N LEU A 221 0.78 13.27 17.28
CA LEU A 221 0.60 14.53 16.56
C LEU A 221 -0.88 14.85 16.28
N ASP A 222 -1.81 14.10 16.86
CA ASP A 222 -3.26 14.21 16.66
C ASP A 222 -3.69 14.19 15.18
N ILE A 223 -2.98 13.41 14.35
CA ILE A 223 -3.27 13.27 12.94
C ILE A 223 -4.31 12.17 12.73
N PRO A 224 -5.47 12.48 12.11
CA PRO A 224 -6.51 11.48 11.86
C PRO A 224 -6.11 10.55 10.71
N VAL A 225 -6.57 9.29 10.79
CA VAL A 225 -6.48 8.35 9.68
C VAL A 225 -7.54 8.66 8.62
N TYR A 226 -7.24 8.36 7.35
CA TYR A 226 -8.24 8.31 6.31
C TYR A 226 -8.97 6.96 6.38
N PRO A 227 -10.29 6.93 6.68
CA PRO A 227 -11.00 5.69 6.99
C PRO A 227 -11.06 4.71 5.81
N TRP A 228 -10.83 3.43 6.09
CA TRP A 228 -10.87 2.37 5.08
C TRP A 228 -12.22 2.23 4.39
N LEU A 229 -13.29 2.24 5.14
CA LEU A 229 -14.61 2.07 4.58
C LEU A 229 -15.43 3.35 4.74
N GLN A 230 -15.72 3.99 3.62
CA GLN A 230 -16.62 5.13 3.51
C GLN A 230 -17.71 4.83 2.45
N GLY A 231 -18.41 3.70 2.62
CA GLY A 231 -19.39 3.23 1.63
C GLY A 231 -18.72 3.00 0.28
N HIS A 232 -19.26 3.61 -0.78
CA HIS A 232 -18.68 3.50 -2.13
C HIS A 232 -17.35 4.21 -2.31
N ASN A 233 -16.92 5.01 -1.34
CA ASN A 233 -15.68 5.79 -1.37
C ASN A 233 -14.54 5.14 -0.58
N SER A 234 -14.60 3.83 -0.33
CA SER A 234 -13.52 3.12 0.35
C SER A 234 -12.18 3.30 -0.38
N PRO A 235 -11.13 3.84 0.27
CA PRO A 235 -9.86 4.15 -0.39
C PRO A 235 -9.18 2.88 -0.88
N GLN A 236 -9.02 1.90 0.00
CA GLN A 236 -8.49 0.58 -0.33
C GLN A 236 -9.12 -0.50 0.53
N LEU A 237 -9.16 -1.72 0.01
CA LEU A 237 -9.51 -2.92 0.76
C LEU A 237 -8.48 -4.01 0.48
N ASP A 238 -8.17 -4.80 1.50
CA ASP A 238 -7.36 -6.00 1.31
C ASP A 238 -8.11 -7.01 0.44
N TYR A 239 -7.43 -7.55 -0.56
CA TYR A 239 -7.96 -8.63 -1.37
C TYR A 239 -8.12 -9.89 -0.52
N ILE A 240 -9.33 -10.41 -0.50
CA ILE A 240 -9.70 -11.69 0.10
C ILE A 240 -10.56 -12.46 -0.91
N ALA A 241 -10.08 -13.59 -1.38
CA ALA A 241 -10.72 -14.37 -2.44
C ALA A 241 -12.19 -14.74 -2.15
N ASP A 242 -12.55 -14.97 -0.86
CA ASP A 242 -13.94 -15.30 -0.49
C ASP A 242 -14.84 -14.08 -0.40
N TYR A 243 -14.29 -12.86 -0.41
CA TYR A 243 -15.03 -11.60 -0.23
C TYR A 243 -14.92 -10.69 -1.45
N THR A 244 -14.17 -11.11 -2.47
CA THR A 244 -13.96 -10.31 -3.68
C THR A 244 -14.35 -11.13 -4.90
N SER A 245 -15.23 -10.56 -5.71
CA SER A 245 -15.56 -11.03 -7.05
C SER A 245 -14.86 -10.14 -8.06
N HIS A 246 -14.14 -10.71 -9.03
CA HIS A 246 -13.44 -9.97 -10.05
C HIS A 246 -13.25 -10.82 -11.31
N ASP A 247 -13.06 -10.17 -12.45
CA ASP A 247 -12.56 -10.78 -13.67
C ASP A 247 -11.02 -10.93 -13.63
N PRO A 248 -10.41 -11.68 -14.56
CA PRO A 248 -8.96 -11.89 -14.55
C PRO A 248 -8.13 -10.61 -14.64
N ASP A 249 -8.64 -9.58 -15.29
CA ASP A 249 -7.93 -8.31 -15.52
C ASP A 249 -8.33 -7.21 -14.54
N PHE A 250 -9.18 -7.51 -13.56
CA PHE A 250 -9.66 -6.58 -12.54
C PHE A 250 -10.36 -5.33 -13.11
N GLU A 251 -11.02 -5.46 -14.24
CA GLU A 251 -11.89 -4.40 -14.80
C GLU A 251 -13.22 -4.35 -14.06
N TYR A 252 -13.70 -5.50 -13.64
CA TYR A 252 -14.86 -5.64 -12.77
C TYR A 252 -14.43 -6.16 -11.40
N VAL A 253 -14.66 -5.35 -10.36
CA VAL A 253 -14.32 -5.70 -8.98
C VAL A 253 -15.45 -5.33 -8.05
N VAL A 254 -15.93 -6.30 -7.28
CA VAL A 254 -16.90 -6.08 -6.19
C VAL A 254 -16.43 -6.80 -4.93
N CYS A 255 -16.25 -6.04 -3.85
CA CYS A 255 -15.90 -6.57 -2.54
C CYS A 255 -17.14 -6.65 -1.65
N THR A 256 -17.29 -7.74 -0.91
CA THR A 256 -18.25 -7.87 0.17
C THR A 256 -17.56 -7.52 1.48
N TYR A 257 -17.98 -6.45 2.12
CA TYR A 257 -17.46 -6.02 3.41
C TYR A 257 -18.48 -6.33 4.49
N TYR A 258 -18.07 -7.05 5.52
CA TYR A 258 -18.90 -7.37 6.68
C TYR A 258 -18.67 -6.32 7.76
N CYS A 259 -19.74 -5.70 8.25
CA CYS A 259 -19.69 -4.67 9.28
C CYS A 259 -19.29 -5.26 10.64
N ASP A 260 -19.60 -6.53 10.88
CA ASP A 260 -19.15 -7.24 12.07
C ASP A 260 -17.63 -7.47 12.04
N LYS A 261 -16.95 -6.95 13.07
CA LYS A 261 -15.48 -7.07 13.18
C LYS A 261 -14.99 -8.50 13.30
N LEU A 262 -15.76 -9.40 13.91
CA LEU A 262 -15.39 -10.80 14.03
C LEU A 262 -15.37 -11.46 12.66
N VAL A 263 -16.44 -11.30 11.88
CA VAL A 263 -16.54 -11.84 10.53
C VAL A 263 -15.45 -11.26 9.63
N TYR A 264 -15.21 -9.96 9.71
CA TYR A 264 -14.15 -9.31 8.95
C TYR A 264 -12.75 -9.83 9.32
N ASN A 265 -12.51 -10.11 10.60
CA ASN A 265 -11.20 -10.62 11.06
C ASN A 265 -10.95 -12.09 10.69
N LEU A 266 -11.98 -12.85 10.29
CA LEU A 266 -11.79 -14.21 9.77
C LEU A 266 -10.88 -14.28 8.54
N ARG A 267 -10.67 -13.15 7.85
CA ARG A 267 -9.72 -13.04 6.73
C ARG A 267 -8.29 -13.48 7.09
N GLY A 268 -7.90 -13.35 8.35
CA GLY A 268 -6.59 -13.80 8.83
C GLY A 268 -6.42 -15.33 8.92
N LEU A 269 -7.51 -16.09 8.82
CA LEU A 269 -7.46 -17.56 8.84
C LEU A 269 -6.99 -18.07 7.47
N LYS A 270 -5.92 -18.89 7.47
CA LYS A 270 -5.35 -19.44 6.25
C LYS A 270 -6.24 -20.52 5.62
N ALA A 271 -6.88 -21.37 6.44
CA ALA A 271 -7.72 -22.45 5.97
C ALA A 271 -9.03 -21.92 5.38
N LYS A 272 -9.14 -21.98 4.04
CA LYS A 272 -10.30 -21.46 3.28
C LYS A 272 -11.62 -22.07 3.73
N TRP A 273 -11.66 -23.39 3.96
CA TRP A 273 -12.87 -24.10 4.37
C TRP A 273 -13.34 -23.69 5.77
N ILE A 274 -12.42 -23.50 6.73
CA ILE A 274 -12.75 -23.03 8.09
C ILE A 274 -13.27 -21.61 8.00
N ARG A 275 -12.62 -20.74 7.24
CA ARG A 275 -13.04 -19.35 7.04
C ARG A 275 -14.44 -19.29 6.44
N LYS A 276 -14.72 -20.11 5.41
CA LYS A 276 -16.06 -20.19 4.79
C LYS A 276 -17.13 -20.69 5.78
N LEU A 277 -16.80 -21.74 6.55
CA LEU A 277 -17.71 -22.29 7.57
C LEU A 277 -18.07 -21.24 8.61
N LEU A 278 -17.03 -20.63 9.22
CA LEU A 278 -17.21 -19.63 10.28
C LEU A 278 -17.93 -18.37 9.74
N LYS A 279 -17.56 -17.90 8.55
CA LYS A 279 -18.26 -16.80 7.91
C LYS A 279 -19.74 -17.10 7.76
N ASN A 280 -20.10 -18.24 7.20
CA ASN A 280 -21.50 -18.63 7.01
C ASN A 280 -22.25 -18.73 8.36
N PHE A 281 -21.62 -19.30 9.38
CA PHE A 281 -22.21 -19.42 10.70
C PHE A 281 -22.49 -18.02 11.31
N PHE A 282 -21.50 -17.14 11.34
CA PHE A 282 -21.64 -15.81 11.94
C PHE A 282 -22.49 -14.84 11.11
N THR A 283 -22.62 -15.04 9.80
CA THR A 283 -23.49 -14.19 8.96
C THR A 283 -24.94 -14.66 8.90
N ILE A 284 -25.23 -15.87 9.35
CA ILE A 284 -26.62 -16.37 9.46
C ILE A 284 -27.27 -15.85 10.75
N TRP A 285 -26.48 -15.74 11.83
CA TRP A 285 -26.98 -15.38 13.15
C TRP A 285 -25.93 -14.63 13.97
N PRO A 286 -26.20 -13.42 14.47
CA PRO A 286 -27.25 -12.46 14.15
C PRO A 286 -26.95 -11.57 12.93
N GLY A 287 -25.82 -11.75 12.27
CA GLY A 287 -25.26 -10.83 11.27
C GLY A 287 -25.77 -11.04 9.84
N LYS A 288 -26.86 -11.77 9.63
CA LYS A 288 -27.41 -11.97 8.28
C LYS A 288 -27.86 -10.64 7.69
N GLY A 289 -27.24 -10.24 6.57
CA GLY A 289 -27.54 -9.00 5.88
C GLY A 289 -26.72 -7.79 6.36
N ASP A 290 -25.90 -7.96 7.42
CA ASP A 290 -25.04 -6.89 7.91
C ASP A 290 -23.73 -6.81 7.11
N TYR A 291 -23.85 -6.62 5.80
CA TYR A 291 -22.73 -6.49 4.87
C TYR A 291 -23.03 -5.43 3.80
N LEU A 292 -21.97 -4.93 3.22
CA LEU A 292 -21.96 -3.93 2.17
C LEU A 292 -21.18 -4.46 0.97
N LYS A 293 -21.75 -4.32 -0.23
CA LYS A 293 -21.02 -4.54 -1.48
C LYS A 293 -20.44 -3.21 -1.96
N THR A 294 -19.16 -3.18 -2.24
CA THR A 294 -18.47 -1.96 -2.67
C THR A 294 -17.33 -2.27 -3.62
N THR A 295 -17.05 -1.34 -4.53
CA THR A 295 -15.82 -1.30 -5.31
C THR A 295 -14.91 -0.25 -4.68
N PRO A 296 -13.77 -0.63 -4.05
CA PRO A 296 -12.82 0.34 -3.53
C PRO A 296 -12.12 1.09 -4.67
N TYR A 297 -11.40 2.17 -4.36
CA TYR A 297 -10.49 2.75 -5.35
C TYR A 297 -9.36 1.77 -5.65
N CYS A 298 -8.83 1.12 -4.61
CA CYS A 298 -7.75 0.15 -4.75
C CYS A 298 -8.06 -1.18 -4.05
N LEU A 299 -7.67 -2.29 -4.70
CA LEU A 299 -7.46 -3.58 -4.06
C LEU A 299 -5.99 -3.72 -3.66
N HIS A 300 -5.73 -4.00 -2.38
CA HIS A 300 -4.40 -4.23 -1.86
C HIS A 300 -4.15 -5.71 -1.58
N PHE A 301 -3.07 -6.25 -2.11
CA PHE A 301 -2.71 -7.66 -2.00
C PHE A 301 -1.69 -7.91 -0.87
N GLY A 302 -1.98 -7.43 0.35
CA GLY A 302 -1.12 -7.56 1.52
C GLY A 302 -0.90 -8.99 2.02
N TRP A 303 -1.84 -9.92 1.77
CA TRP A 303 -1.79 -11.29 2.28
C TRP A 303 -1.14 -12.25 1.28
N TYR A 304 0.08 -12.72 1.56
CA TYR A 304 0.86 -13.56 0.66
C TYR A 304 0.09 -14.79 0.13
N HIS A 305 -0.67 -15.47 0.98
CA HIS A 305 -1.44 -16.65 0.61
C HIS A 305 -2.67 -16.36 -0.29
N GLN A 306 -2.93 -15.09 -0.58
CA GLN A 306 -4.05 -14.63 -1.42
C GLN A 306 -3.56 -13.88 -2.66
N LYS A 307 -2.24 -13.72 -2.85
CA LYS A 307 -1.65 -12.90 -3.93
C LYS A 307 -1.66 -13.55 -5.32
N GLN A 308 -2.05 -14.80 -5.47
CA GLN A 308 -1.94 -15.51 -6.75
C GLN A 308 -2.60 -14.77 -7.91
N PRO A 309 -3.83 -14.26 -7.81
CA PRO A 309 -4.45 -13.53 -8.93
C PRO A 309 -3.70 -12.27 -9.34
N PHE A 310 -3.09 -11.56 -8.36
CA PHE A 310 -2.25 -10.42 -8.63
C PHE A 310 -0.94 -10.79 -9.34
N PHE A 311 -0.30 -11.87 -8.93
CA PHE A 311 0.92 -12.36 -9.59
C PHE A 311 0.65 -12.73 -11.05
N GLU A 312 -0.47 -13.40 -11.33
CA GLU A 312 -0.87 -13.75 -12.68
C GLU A 312 -1.14 -12.50 -13.53
N PHE A 313 -1.84 -11.51 -12.97
CA PHE A 313 -2.08 -10.23 -13.62
C PHE A 313 -0.75 -9.51 -13.93
N ALA A 314 0.15 -9.40 -12.94
CA ALA A 314 1.44 -8.72 -13.11
C ALA A 314 2.32 -9.39 -14.17
N GLU A 315 2.36 -10.73 -14.21
CA GLU A 315 3.12 -11.47 -15.23
C GLU A 315 2.50 -11.34 -16.62
N ARG A 316 1.16 -11.34 -16.76
CA ARG A 316 0.50 -11.09 -18.03
C ARG A 316 0.81 -9.67 -18.55
N THR A 317 0.66 -8.68 -17.69
CA THR A 317 0.95 -7.28 -18.01
C THR A 317 2.39 -7.10 -18.48
N TRP A 318 3.35 -7.66 -17.74
CA TRP A 318 4.76 -7.62 -18.12
C TRP A 318 5.00 -8.23 -19.51
N LYS A 319 4.48 -9.44 -19.75
CA LYS A 319 4.64 -10.13 -21.03
C LYS A 319 4.02 -9.38 -22.21
N GLN A 320 2.86 -8.77 -21.99
CA GLN A 320 2.20 -7.97 -23.05
C GLN A 320 3.03 -6.73 -23.40
N LEU A 321 3.52 -5.99 -22.41
CA LEU A 321 4.31 -4.79 -22.63
C LEU A 321 5.63 -5.09 -23.33
N THR A 322 6.38 -6.11 -22.88
CA THR A 322 7.67 -6.48 -23.50
C THR A 322 7.50 -7.02 -24.91
N LYS A 323 6.46 -7.83 -25.18
CA LYS A 323 6.17 -8.33 -26.54
C LYS A 323 5.84 -7.19 -27.52
N ASN A 324 5.06 -6.21 -27.10
CA ASN A 324 4.72 -5.05 -27.95
C ASN A 324 5.97 -4.26 -28.34
N ILE A 325 6.91 -4.09 -27.42
CA ILE A 325 8.17 -3.38 -27.68
C ILE A 325 9.06 -4.15 -28.66
N ASP A 326 9.15 -5.46 -28.54
CA ASP A 326 9.91 -6.29 -29.47
C ASP A 326 9.32 -6.22 -30.90
N GLN A 327 8.01 -6.20 -31.04
CA GLN A 327 7.34 -6.00 -32.33
C GLN A 327 7.63 -4.63 -32.93
N VAL A 328 7.61 -3.56 -32.14
CA VAL A 328 7.94 -2.20 -32.59
C VAL A 328 9.41 -2.11 -33.02
N LYS A 329 10.33 -2.70 -32.25
CA LYS A 329 11.76 -2.75 -32.62
C LYS A 329 11.98 -3.51 -33.91
N GLN A 330 11.33 -4.67 -34.12
CA GLN A 330 11.44 -5.44 -35.36
C GLN A 330 10.88 -4.68 -36.55
N SER A 331 9.74 -4.04 -36.42
CA SER A 331 9.14 -3.22 -37.51
C SER A 331 10.04 -2.05 -37.88
N SER A 332 10.67 -1.39 -36.91
CA SER A 332 11.59 -0.26 -37.15
C SER A 332 12.89 -0.70 -37.84
N VAL A 333 13.36 -1.92 -37.61
CA VAL A 333 14.55 -2.49 -38.29
C VAL A 333 14.22 -2.85 -39.74
N VAL A 334 13.01 -3.38 -40.00
CA VAL A 334 12.55 -3.68 -41.38
C VAL A 334 12.40 -2.39 -42.17
N PHE A 335 11.84 -1.31 -41.62
CA PHE A 335 11.71 -0.01 -42.29
C PHE A 335 13.08 0.64 -42.59
N LYS A 336 14.10 0.43 -41.78
CA LYS A 336 15.46 0.93 -42.07
C LYS A 336 16.16 0.12 -43.16
N ARG A 337 15.92 -1.18 -43.26
CA ARG A 337 16.48 -2.01 -44.38
C ARG A 337 15.89 -1.65 -45.73
N ASN A 338 14.59 -1.36 -45.80
CA ASN A 338 13.94 -1.00 -47.09
C ASN A 338 14.22 0.45 -47.55
N ARG A 339 15.00 1.24 -46.83
CA ARG A 339 15.46 2.59 -47.25
C ARG A 339 16.92 2.61 -47.72
N VAL A 340 17.59 1.49 -47.73
CA VAL A 340 19.03 1.37 -48.12
C VAL A 340 19.16 0.59 -49.43
N GLU A 341 18.06 0.10 -50.01
CA GLU A 341 17.95 -0.38 -51.36
C GLU A 341 17.26 0.70 -52.26
#